data_e077b50eb9d7134432063a10ce7e0141
#
_entry.id   e077b50eb9d7134432063a10ce7e0141
#
_cell.length_a   1.000
_cell.length_b   1.000
_cell.length_c   1.000
_cell.angle_alpha   90.00
_cell.angle_beta   90.00
_cell.angle_gamma   90.00
#
_symmetry.space_group_name_H-M   'P 1'
#
loop_
_entity.id
_entity.type
_entity.pdbx_description
1 polymer ?
#
loop_
_entity_poly.entity_id
_entity_poly.type
_entity_poly.pdbx_seq_one_letter_code
_entity_poly.pdbx_strand_id
1 'polypeptide(L)'
;MNSLLNQLVYLNFVEATREFGRWGCSNQLIEQDGLLCILGSTTYPAITNCAIRLDPHLPAVEVISRAKSFFHPLQRDFTFYTYGEPDLDLEEQLGLANRQPLLDTPVMVLDSEVELPPLPASVEIRLATNEPEILDVRYVNSLGFETLEVPREHTTAIFGVPHRLLSPQIITYIAYLDGQPVSTAMVIMTELVAGIYWVSTTPQARGQGLGTICTSLATNAGLQRGARVASLQASPMGESVYRRIGYRSIERMKCYLLPSG
;
A
#
# COMPACT_ATOMS: atom_id res chain seq x y z
N MET A 1 22.01 -12.63 -0.28
CA MET A 1 21.31 -11.86 -1.34
C MET A 1 19.90 -11.42 -0.91
N ASN A 2 19.22 -12.17 -0.03
CA ASN A 2 17.87 -11.79 0.44
C ASN A 2 17.82 -10.56 1.36
N SER A 3 18.83 -10.33 2.22
CA SER A 3 18.79 -9.24 3.21
C SER A 3 18.69 -7.84 2.57
N LEU A 4 19.54 -7.55 1.57
CA LEU A 4 19.51 -6.23 0.90
C LEU A 4 18.22 -6.00 0.12
N LEU A 5 17.71 -7.01 -0.59
CA LEU A 5 16.46 -6.91 -1.34
C LEU A 5 15.29 -6.66 -0.38
N ASN A 6 15.21 -7.41 0.73
CA ASN A 6 14.18 -7.21 1.74
C ASN A 6 14.24 -5.79 2.33
N GLN A 7 15.45 -5.29 2.60
CA GLN A 7 15.63 -3.93 3.11
C GLN A 7 15.15 -2.87 2.11
N LEU A 8 15.51 -2.99 0.83
CA LEU A 8 15.07 -2.04 -0.21
C LEU A 8 13.55 -2.05 -0.40
N VAL A 9 12.94 -3.25 -0.38
CA VAL A 9 11.47 -3.40 -0.48
C VAL A 9 10.78 -2.82 0.76
N TYR A 10 11.33 -3.02 1.95
CA TYR A 10 10.83 -2.40 3.17
C TYR A 10 10.91 -0.87 3.11
N LEU A 11 12.05 -0.31 2.68
CA LEU A 11 12.20 1.15 2.53
C LEU A 11 11.21 1.73 1.52
N ASN A 12 10.92 1.01 0.44
CA ASN A 12 9.87 1.44 -0.49
C ASN A 12 8.48 1.44 0.18
N PHE A 13 8.16 0.43 0.98
CA PHE A 13 6.90 0.40 1.74
C PHE A 13 6.80 1.57 2.74
N VAL A 14 7.89 1.87 3.45
CA VAL A 14 7.93 3.01 4.38
C VAL A 14 7.68 4.32 3.63
N GLU A 15 8.35 4.53 2.48
CA GLU A 15 8.15 5.75 1.69
C GLU A 15 6.73 5.82 1.10
N ALA A 16 6.18 4.72 0.61
CA ALA A 16 4.79 4.69 0.15
C ALA A 16 3.82 5.05 1.29
N THR A 17 4.08 4.58 2.50
CA THR A 17 3.26 4.92 3.67
C THR A 17 3.36 6.41 4.01
N ARG A 18 4.55 7.02 3.90
CA ARG A 18 4.70 8.49 4.00
C ARG A 18 3.87 9.22 2.95
N GLU A 19 3.90 8.75 1.70
CA GLU A 19 3.07 9.33 0.63
C GLU A 19 1.58 9.25 0.97
N PHE A 20 1.07 8.12 1.45
CA PHE A 20 -0.33 7.98 1.87
C PHE A 20 -0.69 9.01 2.97
N GLY A 21 0.24 9.23 3.91
CA GLY A 21 0.09 10.29 4.91
C GLY A 21 0.02 11.70 4.31
N ARG A 22 0.78 11.98 3.26
CA ARG A 22 0.83 13.28 2.60
C ARG A 22 -0.40 13.58 1.74
N TRP A 23 -1.11 12.57 1.23
CA TRP A 23 -2.22 12.77 0.28
C TRP A 23 -3.52 13.24 0.90
N GLY A 24 -3.74 13.01 2.19
CA GLY A 24 -4.93 13.49 2.89
C GLY A 24 -4.84 14.98 3.26
N CYS A 25 -5.99 15.68 3.23
CA CYS A 25 -6.04 17.12 3.49
C CYS A 25 -5.62 17.52 4.90
N SER A 26 -5.88 16.68 5.90
CA SER A 26 -5.67 16.99 7.32
C SER A 26 -4.86 15.92 8.04
N ASN A 27 -4.17 15.06 7.30
CA ASN A 27 -3.32 14.05 7.89
C ASN A 27 -2.10 14.69 8.55
N GLN A 28 -1.67 14.08 9.66
CA GLN A 28 -0.41 14.41 10.32
C GLN A 28 0.57 13.26 10.12
N LEU A 29 1.77 13.58 9.70
CA LEU A 29 2.89 12.66 9.58
C LEU A 29 3.96 13.11 10.56
N ILE A 30 4.30 12.26 11.51
CA ILE A 30 5.34 12.52 12.52
C ILE A 30 6.37 11.41 12.41
N GLU A 31 7.60 11.82 12.20
CA GLU A 31 8.76 10.95 12.21
C GLU A 31 9.74 11.46 13.25
N GLN A 32 9.87 10.71 14.32
CA GLN A 32 10.71 11.09 15.45
C GLN A 32 11.25 9.86 16.17
N ASP A 33 12.52 9.93 16.56
CA ASP A 33 13.18 8.96 17.45
C ASP A 33 12.98 7.49 17.00
N GLY A 34 13.13 7.22 15.71
CA GLY A 34 13.04 5.88 15.14
C GLY A 34 11.62 5.33 14.93
N LEU A 35 10.62 6.19 15.00
CA LEU A 35 9.21 5.84 14.78
C LEU A 35 8.56 6.77 13.76
N LEU A 36 7.83 6.19 12.81
CA LEU A 36 6.89 6.89 11.93
C LEU A 36 5.47 6.68 12.45
N CYS A 37 4.75 7.77 12.69
CA CYS A 37 3.31 7.74 12.96
C CYS A 37 2.56 8.56 11.92
N ILE A 38 1.46 8.04 11.43
CA ILE A 38 0.53 8.76 10.55
C ILE A 38 -0.83 8.79 11.23
N LEU A 39 -1.37 10.00 11.39
CA LEU A 39 -2.72 10.24 11.86
C LEU A 39 -3.57 10.71 10.69
N GLY A 40 -4.53 9.87 10.27
CA GLY A 40 -5.48 10.19 9.22
C GLY A 40 -6.63 11.07 9.70
N SER A 41 -7.34 11.68 8.77
CA SER A 41 -8.52 12.52 9.04
C SER A 41 -9.76 11.73 9.47
N THR A 42 -9.81 10.42 9.21
CA THR A 42 -10.90 9.52 9.65
C THR A 42 -10.47 8.66 10.83
N THR A 43 -11.44 8.02 11.49
CA THR A 43 -11.19 7.16 12.65
C THR A 43 -10.85 5.71 12.31
N TYR A 44 -10.91 5.31 11.03
CA TYR A 44 -10.59 3.95 10.62
C TYR A 44 -9.12 3.61 10.95
N PRO A 45 -8.86 2.52 11.70
CA PRO A 45 -7.57 2.31 12.36
C PRO A 45 -6.49 1.67 11.48
N ALA A 46 -6.53 1.87 10.17
CA ALA A 46 -5.55 1.28 9.25
C ALA A 46 -5.13 2.27 8.16
N ILE A 47 -4.10 1.92 7.41
CA ILE A 47 -3.51 2.67 6.29
C ILE A 47 -2.94 4.02 6.74
N THR A 48 -3.79 4.98 7.12
CA THR A 48 -3.39 6.33 7.56
C THR A 48 -3.62 6.60 9.05
N ASN A 49 -3.93 5.58 9.84
CA ASN A 49 -3.79 5.60 11.30
C ASN A 49 -2.85 4.45 11.65
N CYS A 50 -1.56 4.68 11.51
CA CYS A 50 -0.58 3.61 11.63
C CYS A 50 0.75 4.08 12.22
N ALA A 51 1.49 3.12 12.76
CA ALA A 51 2.86 3.26 13.23
C ALA A 51 3.79 2.25 12.55
N ILE A 52 5.02 2.66 12.28
CA ILE A 52 6.08 1.83 11.71
C ILE A 52 7.37 2.12 12.48
N ARG A 53 8.07 1.07 12.93
CA ARG A 53 9.41 1.20 13.51
C ARG A 53 10.42 1.43 12.38
N LEU A 54 11.17 2.52 12.47
CA LEU A 54 12.21 2.88 11.49
C LEU A 54 13.60 2.45 11.92
N ASP A 55 13.86 2.41 13.23
CA ASP A 55 15.12 1.96 13.81
C ASP A 55 14.95 0.56 14.45
N PRO A 56 15.50 -0.51 13.85
CA PRO A 56 15.39 -1.86 14.38
C PRO A 56 16.11 -2.05 15.73
N HIS A 57 16.99 -1.11 16.13
CA HIS A 57 17.65 -1.14 17.44
C HIS A 57 16.79 -0.55 18.56
N LEU A 58 15.70 0.13 18.22
CA LEU A 58 14.77 0.65 19.22
C LEU A 58 13.98 -0.51 19.85
N PRO A 59 14.05 -0.73 21.19
CA PRO A 59 13.39 -1.87 21.83
C PRO A 59 11.86 -1.88 21.58
N ALA A 60 11.29 -3.05 21.32
CA ALA A 60 9.87 -3.22 20.99
C ALA A 60 8.92 -2.59 22.01
N VAL A 61 9.22 -2.74 23.32
CA VAL A 61 8.42 -2.15 24.42
C VAL A 61 8.40 -0.61 24.30
N GLU A 62 9.54 -0.03 23.96
CA GLU A 62 9.68 1.42 23.84
C GLU A 62 8.94 1.93 22.58
N VAL A 63 9.08 1.24 21.45
CA VAL A 63 8.35 1.53 20.20
C VAL A 63 6.85 1.54 20.45
N ILE A 64 6.32 0.47 21.06
CA ILE A 64 4.89 0.36 21.38
C ILE A 64 4.44 1.49 22.32
N SER A 65 5.24 1.79 23.34
CA SER A 65 4.94 2.87 24.29
C SER A 65 4.88 4.24 23.62
N ARG A 66 5.85 4.55 22.74
CA ARG A 66 5.89 5.81 21.98
C ARG A 66 4.68 5.94 21.04
N ALA A 67 4.37 4.88 20.29
CA ALA A 67 3.19 4.88 19.41
C ALA A 67 1.90 5.11 20.21
N LYS A 68 1.72 4.42 21.34
CA LYS A 68 0.59 4.64 22.24
C LYS A 68 0.54 6.07 22.77
N SER A 69 1.66 6.62 23.19
CA SER A 69 1.76 8.00 23.69
C SER A 69 1.33 9.04 22.64
N PHE A 70 1.49 8.71 21.35
CA PHE A 70 1.01 9.55 20.26
C PHE A 70 -0.51 9.40 20.02
N PHE A 71 -1.04 8.16 19.91
CA PHE A 71 -2.42 7.92 19.49
C PHE A 71 -3.45 8.01 20.63
N HIS A 72 -3.12 7.54 21.87
CA HIS A 72 -4.06 7.49 22.99
C HIS A 72 -4.64 8.85 23.40
N PRO A 73 -3.85 9.95 23.52
CA PRO A 73 -4.41 11.27 23.84
C PRO A 73 -5.41 11.77 22.80
N LEU A 74 -5.31 11.26 21.58
CA LEU A 74 -6.18 11.59 20.45
C LEU A 74 -7.41 10.67 20.35
N GLN A 75 -7.52 9.68 21.25
CA GLN A 75 -8.56 8.64 21.23
C GLN A 75 -8.64 7.94 19.85
N ARG A 76 -7.48 7.58 19.31
CA ARG A 76 -7.35 6.94 18.00
C ARG A 76 -6.83 5.53 18.14
N ASP A 77 -7.63 4.57 17.68
CA ASP A 77 -7.12 3.25 17.36
C ASP A 77 -6.17 3.34 16.17
N PHE A 78 -5.14 2.53 16.17
CA PHE A 78 -4.15 2.53 15.11
C PHE A 78 -3.62 1.14 14.83
N THR A 79 -3.02 0.96 13.68
CA THR A 79 -2.32 -0.28 13.34
C THR A 79 -0.82 -0.12 13.44
N PHE A 80 -0.16 -1.19 13.88
CA PHE A 80 1.29 -1.30 13.85
C PHE A 80 1.67 -2.26 12.71
N TYR A 81 2.49 -1.82 11.76
CA TYR A 81 3.05 -2.67 10.72
C TYR A 81 4.38 -3.26 11.15
N THR A 82 4.56 -4.57 10.92
CA THR A 82 5.82 -5.28 11.16
C THR A 82 6.28 -5.93 9.86
N TYR A 83 7.59 -6.10 9.70
CA TYR A 83 8.19 -6.60 8.47
C TYR A 83 9.38 -7.52 8.74
N GLY A 84 9.14 -8.83 8.70
CA GLY A 84 10.19 -9.84 8.74
C GLY A 84 11.06 -9.85 9.99
N GLU A 85 12.30 -10.34 9.83
CA GLU A 85 13.25 -10.56 10.94
C GLU A 85 13.49 -9.33 11.83
N PRO A 86 13.64 -8.11 11.31
CA PRO A 86 13.90 -6.94 12.17
C PRO A 86 12.80 -6.64 13.17
N ASP A 87 11.57 -7.13 12.95
CA ASP A 87 10.41 -6.86 13.80
C ASP A 87 9.92 -8.07 14.61
N LEU A 88 10.68 -9.18 14.66
CA LEU A 88 10.26 -10.37 15.40
C LEU A 88 10.06 -10.11 16.91
N ASP A 89 10.92 -9.29 17.53
CA ASP A 89 10.77 -8.89 18.93
C ASP A 89 9.51 -8.06 19.16
N LEU A 90 9.13 -7.23 18.18
CA LEU A 90 7.91 -6.43 18.21
C LEU A 90 6.68 -7.33 18.08
N GLU A 91 6.72 -8.30 17.18
CA GLU A 91 5.66 -9.30 17.02
C GLU A 91 5.47 -10.15 18.27
N GLU A 92 6.59 -10.56 18.92
CA GLU A 92 6.55 -11.29 20.18
C GLU A 92 5.88 -10.46 21.28
N GLN A 93 6.26 -9.18 21.45
CA GLN A 93 5.65 -8.30 22.45
C GLN A 93 4.14 -8.06 22.19
N LEU A 94 3.74 -7.93 20.93
CA LEU A 94 2.32 -7.81 20.56
C LEU A 94 1.57 -9.11 20.84
N GLY A 95 2.18 -10.28 20.59
CA GLY A 95 1.65 -11.60 20.91
C GLY A 95 1.47 -11.82 22.43
N LEU A 96 2.46 -11.40 23.25
CA LEU A 96 2.35 -11.45 24.71
C LEU A 96 1.18 -10.59 25.25
N ALA A 97 0.83 -9.52 24.55
CA ALA A 97 -0.35 -8.70 24.82
C ALA A 97 -1.66 -9.27 24.22
N ASN A 98 -1.69 -10.55 23.83
CA ASN A 98 -2.80 -11.23 23.17
C ASN A 98 -3.28 -10.53 21.87
N ARG A 99 -2.38 -9.87 21.14
CA ARG A 99 -2.69 -9.27 19.84
C ARG A 99 -2.43 -10.27 18.73
N GLN A 100 -3.46 -10.62 18.00
CA GLN A 100 -3.32 -11.36 16.75
C GLN A 100 -3.19 -10.38 15.59
N PRO A 101 -2.43 -10.70 14.54
CA PRO A 101 -2.37 -9.84 13.38
C PRO A 101 -3.75 -9.72 12.72
N LEU A 102 -4.17 -8.49 12.45
CA LEU A 102 -5.34 -8.18 11.65
C LEU A 102 -5.13 -8.62 10.19
N LEU A 103 -3.91 -8.43 9.71
CA LEU A 103 -3.46 -8.87 8.39
C LEU A 103 -2.10 -9.56 8.52
N ASP A 104 -1.92 -10.63 7.76
CA ASP A 104 -0.65 -11.31 7.56
C ASP A 104 -0.53 -11.61 6.06
N THR A 105 0.19 -10.76 5.35
CA THR A 105 0.22 -10.73 3.89
C THR A 105 1.61 -11.04 3.34
N PRO A 106 1.71 -11.80 2.24
CA PRO A 106 3.00 -12.00 1.60
C PRO A 106 3.47 -10.70 0.93
N VAL A 107 4.73 -10.37 1.14
CA VAL A 107 5.45 -9.40 0.35
C VAL A 107 6.02 -10.13 -0.86
N MET A 108 5.64 -9.66 -2.04
CA MET A 108 5.98 -10.34 -3.29
C MET A 108 6.77 -9.43 -4.20
N VAL A 109 7.66 -10.01 -4.99
CA VAL A 109 8.54 -9.29 -5.92
C VAL A 109 8.59 -9.92 -7.29
N LEU A 110 8.90 -9.09 -8.29
CA LEU A 110 9.16 -9.48 -9.67
C LEU A 110 10.28 -8.61 -10.24
N ASP A 111 11.29 -9.22 -10.88
CA ASP A 111 12.52 -8.57 -11.34
C ASP A 111 12.70 -8.60 -12.87
N SER A 112 11.63 -8.90 -13.59
CA SER A 112 11.61 -8.90 -15.06
C SER A 112 10.31 -8.31 -15.58
N GLU A 113 10.34 -7.70 -16.76
CA GLU A 113 9.13 -7.29 -17.46
C GLU A 113 8.25 -8.50 -17.79
N VAL A 114 6.95 -8.26 -17.84
CA VAL A 114 5.94 -9.27 -18.12
C VAL A 114 5.25 -8.99 -19.45
N GLU A 115 4.88 -10.05 -20.13
CA GLU A 115 4.03 -9.96 -21.31
C GLU A 115 2.64 -9.45 -20.91
N LEU A 116 2.15 -8.46 -21.65
CA LEU A 116 0.84 -7.91 -21.39
C LEU A 116 -0.25 -8.85 -21.95
N PRO A 117 -1.26 -9.19 -21.16
CA PRO A 117 -2.39 -9.94 -21.70
C PRO A 117 -3.13 -9.09 -22.76
N PRO A 118 -3.83 -9.72 -23.69
CA PRO A 118 -4.58 -9.01 -24.72
C PRO A 118 -5.61 -8.09 -24.08
N LEU A 119 -5.69 -6.85 -24.61
CA LEU A 119 -6.64 -5.85 -24.16
C LEU A 119 -7.98 -6.07 -24.88
N PRO A 120 -9.10 -6.21 -24.16
CA PRO A 120 -10.42 -6.25 -24.78
C PRO A 120 -10.72 -4.95 -25.56
N ALA A 121 -11.40 -5.04 -26.69
CA ALA A 121 -11.66 -3.89 -27.56
C ALA A 121 -12.49 -2.75 -26.90
N SER A 122 -13.30 -3.09 -25.89
CA SER A 122 -14.09 -2.13 -25.10
C SER A 122 -13.30 -1.46 -23.96
N VAL A 123 -12.02 -1.84 -23.76
CA VAL A 123 -11.19 -1.34 -22.67
C VAL A 123 -10.16 -0.36 -23.20
N GLU A 124 -10.11 0.81 -22.60
CA GLU A 124 -9.07 1.81 -22.81
C GLU A 124 -8.20 1.91 -21.55
N ILE A 125 -6.88 1.98 -21.73
CA ILE A 125 -5.93 2.23 -20.64
C ILE A 125 -5.39 3.63 -20.73
N ARG A 126 -5.43 4.38 -19.62
CA ARG A 126 -4.85 5.72 -19.51
C ARG A 126 -3.86 5.81 -18.35
N LEU A 127 -2.90 6.71 -18.49
CA LEU A 127 -2.10 7.21 -17.37
C LEU A 127 -2.85 8.36 -16.70
N ALA A 128 -2.89 8.39 -15.38
CA ALA A 128 -3.37 9.54 -14.64
C ALA A 128 -2.35 10.68 -14.73
N THR A 129 -2.71 11.75 -15.42
CA THR A 129 -1.84 12.91 -15.71
C THR A 129 -2.43 14.23 -15.21
N ASN A 130 -3.65 14.19 -14.69
CA ASN A 130 -4.39 15.37 -14.20
C ASN A 130 -5.28 15.00 -13.01
N GLU A 131 -5.77 16.01 -12.29
CA GLU A 131 -6.59 15.80 -11.09
C GLU A 131 -7.92 15.07 -11.38
N PRO A 132 -8.67 15.33 -12.46
CA PRO A 132 -9.83 14.53 -12.81
C PRO A 132 -9.55 13.02 -12.89
N GLU A 133 -8.46 12.61 -13.52
CA GLU A 133 -8.06 11.20 -13.60
C GLU A 133 -7.69 10.63 -12.21
N ILE A 134 -7.10 11.43 -11.31
CA ILE A 134 -6.89 11.02 -9.92
C ILE A 134 -8.22 10.86 -9.16
N LEU A 135 -9.24 11.66 -9.50
CA LEU A 135 -10.58 11.44 -8.94
C LEU A 135 -11.19 10.12 -9.41
N ASP A 136 -10.93 9.71 -10.66
CA ASP A 136 -11.30 8.38 -11.17
C ASP A 136 -10.56 7.26 -10.40
N VAL A 137 -9.25 7.44 -10.15
CA VAL A 137 -8.47 6.51 -9.31
C VAL A 137 -9.10 6.39 -7.92
N ARG A 138 -9.43 7.51 -7.28
CA ARG A 138 -10.12 7.55 -5.98
C ARG A 138 -11.45 6.80 -6.02
N TYR A 139 -12.26 7.04 -7.06
CA TYR A 139 -13.53 6.37 -7.23
C TYR A 139 -13.40 4.85 -7.32
N VAL A 140 -12.52 4.35 -8.19
CA VAL A 140 -12.28 2.91 -8.35
C VAL A 140 -11.80 2.27 -7.04
N ASN A 141 -10.85 2.92 -6.36
CA ASN A 141 -10.32 2.40 -5.10
C ASN A 141 -11.37 2.43 -3.99
N SER A 142 -12.21 3.46 -3.89
CA SER A 142 -13.26 3.53 -2.88
C SER A 142 -14.27 2.37 -3.00
N LEU A 143 -14.60 1.96 -4.23
CA LEU A 143 -15.47 0.82 -4.49
C LEU A 143 -14.78 -0.54 -4.26
N GLY A 144 -13.53 -0.65 -4.69
CA GLY A 144 -12.80 -1.91 -4.60
C GLY A 144 -12.39 -2.26 -3.17
N PHE A 145 -11.92 -1.30 -2.40
CA PHE A 145 -11.49 -1.50 -1.01
C PHE A 145 -12.66 -1.65 -0.03
N GLU A 146 -13.85 -1.13 -0.35
CA GLU A 146 -15.06 -1.38 0.44
C GLU A 146 -15.35 -2.89 0.57
N THR A 147 -15.03 -3.68 -0.44
CA THR A 147 -15.17 -5.15 -0.38
C THR A 147 -14.13 -5.83 0.53
N LEU A 148 -13.15 -5.10 1.01
CA LEU A 148 -12.16 -5.49 2.03
C LEU A 148 -12.47 -4.83 3.38
N GLU A 149 -13.71 -4.39 3.58
CA GLU A 149 -14.20 -3.74 4.80
C GLU A 149 -13.51 -2.39 5.12
N VAL A 150 -12.85 -1.76 4.14
CA VAL A 150 -12.33 -0.41 4.26
C VAL A 150 -13.44 0.57 3.89
N PRO A 151 -13.88 1.46 4.79
CA PRO A 151 -14.95 2.40 4.50
C PRO A 151 -14.62 3.31 3.30
N ARG A 152 -15.59 3.56 2.43
CA ARG A 152 -15.41 4.46 1.27
C ARG A 152 -14.94 5.85 1.66
N GLU A 153 -15.47 6.39 2.75
CA GLU A 153 -15.06 7.69 3.28
C GLU A 153 -13.58 7.72 3.64
N HIS A 154 -13.05 6.61 4.21
CA HIS A 154 -11.64 6.50 4.55
C HIS A 154 -10.76 6.49 3.30
N THR A 155 -11.07 5.62 2.32
CA THR A 155 -10.36 5.60 1.04
C THR A 155 -10.43 6.95 0.34
N THR A 156 -11.61 7.59 0.31
CA THR A 156 -11.79 8.93 -0.26
C THR A 156 -10.93 9.98 0.44
N ALA A 157 -10.81 9.91 1.76
CA ALA A 157 -10.01 10.85 2.55
C ALA A 157 -8.49 10.69 2.30
N ILE A 158 -8.02 9.48 2.03
CA ILE A 158 -6.62 9.22 1.66
C ILE A 158 -6.27 9.96 0.37
N PHE A 159 -7.13 9.91 -0.65
CA PHE A 159 -6.95 10.61 -1.92
C PHE A 159 -7.46 12.07 -1.86
N GLY A 160 -7.32 12.73 -0.71
CA GLY A 160 -7.91 14.04 -0.44
C GLY A 160 -7.24 15.21 -1.16
N VAL A 161 -5.98 15.07 -1.58
CA VAL A 161 -5.19 16.11 -2.26
C VAL A 161 -4.67 15.59 -3.61
N PRO A 162 -5.52 15.58 -4.67
CA PRO A 162 -5.24 14.90 -5.94
C PRO A 162 -3.91 15.29 -6.60
N HIS A 163 -3.54 16.57 -6.58
CA HIS A 163 -2.29 17.01 -7.24
C HIS A 163 -1.02 16.39 -6.65
N ARG A 164 -1.04 15.93 -5.37
CA ARG A 164 0.10 15.24 -4.75
C ARG A 164 0.38 13.87 -5.34
N LEU A 165 -0.64 13.24 -5.94
CA LEU A 165 -0.51 11.95 -6.61
C LEU A 165 0.04 12.09 -8.04
N LEU A 166 0.23 13.31 -8.52
CA LEU A 166 0.83 13.63 -9.84
C LEU A 166 2.34 13.88 -9.75
N SER A 167 2.97 13.47 -8.65
CA SER A 167 4.41 13.64 -8.48
C SER A 167 5.20 12.69 -9.41
N PRO A 168 6.44 13.06 -9.84
CA PRO A 168 7.21 12.28 -10.81
C PRO A 168 7.51 10.83 -10.39
N GLN A 169 7.54 10.53 -9.08
CA GLN A 169 7.76 9.19 -8.56
C GLN A 169 6.49 8.32 -8.56
N ILE A 170 5.33 8.87 -8.87
CA ILE A 170 4.06 8.15 -8.90
C ILE A 170 3.60 7.96 -10.34
N ILE A 171 3.24 6.74 -10.70
CA ILE A 171 2.68 6.39 -12.01
C ILE A 171 1.39 5.62 -11.74
N THR A 172 0.27 6.08 -12.28
CA THR A 172 -1.01 5.39 -12.06
C THR A 172 -1.68 5.07 -13.40
N TYR A 173 -1.94 3.79 -13.60
CA TYR A 173 -2.74 3.31 -14.73
C TYR A 173 -4.20 3.16 -14.34
N ILE A 174 -5.08 3.53 -15.24
CA ILE A 174 -6.55 3.40 -15.11
C ILE A 174 -7.06 2.65 -16.32
N ALA A 175 -7.84 1.61 -16.10
CA ALA A 175 -8.63 0.96 -17.12
C ALA A 175 -10.05 1.54 -17.14
N TYR A 176 -10.49 1.95 -18.31
CA TYR A 176 -11.85 2.37 -18.59
C TYR A 176 -12.56 1.30 -19.41
N LEU A 177 -13.75 0.91 -19.00
CA LEU A 177 -14.65 0.03 -19.74
C LEU A 177 -15.85 0.85 -20.15
N ASP A 178 -16.10 0.97 -21.47
CA ASP A 178 -17.16 1.80 -22.03
C ASP A 178 -17.15 3.24 -21.47
N GLY A 179 -15.95 3.81 -21.32
CA GLY A 179 -15.73 5.16 -20.81
C GLY A 179 -15.85 5.32 -19.28
N GLN A 180 -16.14 4.25 -18.52
CA GLN A 180 -16.20 4.28 -17.05
C GLN A 180 -14.90 3.75 -16.44
N PRO A 181 -14.30 4.42 -15.43
CA PRO A 181 -13.12 3.94 -14.76
C PRO A 181 -13.45 2.72 -13.90
N VAL A 182 -12.75 1.61 -14.12
CA VAL A 182 -13.11 0.31 -13.52
C VAL A 182 -11.94 -0.44 -12.85
N SER A 183 -10.70 -0.13 -13.20
CA SER A 183 -9.54 -0.76 -12.56
C SER A 183 -8.37 0.18 -12.51
N THR A 184 -7.53 0.05 -11.49
CA THR A 184 -6.32 0.86 -11.29
C THR A 184 -5.16 0.03 -10.80
N ALA A 185 -3.93 0.49 -11.06
CA ALA A 185 -2.72 0.09 -10.38
C ALA A 185 -1.76 1.28 -10.33
N MET A 186 -1.15 1.51 -9.18
CA MET A 186 -0.25 2.62 -8.94
C MET A 186 1.17 2.12 -8.66
N VAL A 187 2.15 2.81 -9.19
CA VAL A 187 3.57 2.64 -8.83
C VAL A 187 4.01 3.80 -7.94
N ILE A 188 4.73 3.50 -6.88
CA ILE A 188 5.52 4.48 -6.12
C ILE A 188 6.99 4.07 -6.24
N MET A 189 7.75 4.92 -6.92
CA MET A 189 9.17 4.68 -7.17
C MET A 189 10.02 5.10 -5.98
N THR A 190 10.94 4.24 -5.59
CA THR A 190 12.16 4.60 -4.87
C THR A 190 13.35 4.23 -5.76
N GLU A 191 14.60 4.50 -5.35
CA GLU A 191 15.77 4.39 -6.23
C GLU A 191 15.83 3.09 -7.05
N LEU A 192 15.59 1.94 -6.42
CA LEU A 192 15.75 0.61 -7.03
C LEU A 192 14.47 -0.24 -6.98
N VAL A 193 13.38 0.26 -6.41
CA VAL A 193 12.15 -0.49 -6.23
C VAL A 193 10.95 0.26 -6.79
N ALA A 194 10.15 -0.41 -7.59
CA ALA A 194 8.84 0.01 -8.01
C ALA A 194 7.78 -0.66 -7.11
N GLY A 195 7.33 0.01 -6.07
CA GLY A 195 6.25 -0.51 -5.23
C GLY A 195 4.91 -0.37 -5.94
N ILE A 196 4.18 -1.47 -6.06
CA ILE A 196 2.86 -1.51 -6.70
C ILE A 196 1.79 -1.44 -5.61
N TYR A 197 1.00 -0.39 -5.64
CA TYR A 197 -0.01 -0.07 -4.64
C TYR A 197 -1.35 0.25 -5.28
N TRP A 198 -2.39 0.32 -4.46
CA TRP A 198 -3.73 0.75 -4.86
C TRP A 198 -4.24 0.03 -6.12
N VAL A 199 -3.92 -1.29 -6.17
CA VAL A 199 -4.48 -2.17 -7.19
C VAL A 199 -5.90 -2.50 -6.82
N SER A 200 -6.82 -2.05 -7.65
CA SER A 200 -8.25 -2.20 -7.40
C SER A 200 -9.01 -2.43 -8.70
N THR A 201 -10.10 -3.20 -8.62
CA THR A 201 -11.08 -3.34 -9.70
C THR A 201 -12.46 -3.26 -9.09
N THR A 202 -13.32 -2.44 -9.66
CA THR A 202 -14.71 -2.30 -9.22
C THR A 202 -15.41 -3.66 -9.23
N PRO A 203 -16.32 -3.96 -8.28
CA PRO A 203 -16.96 -5.27 -8.18
C PRO A 203 -17.59 -5.75 -9.51
N GLN A 204 -18.21 -4.85 -10.26
CA GLN A 204 -18.91 -5.15 -11.51
C GLN A 204 -17.96 -5.51 -12.67
N ALA A 205 -16.70 -5.08 -12.62
CA ALA A 205 -15.69 -5.33 -13.65
C ALA A 205 -14.69 -6.44 -13.29
N ARG A 206 -14.89 -7.13 -12.16
CA ARG A 206 -14.05 -8.24 -11.75
C ARG A 206 -14.18 -9.45 -12.69
N GLY A 207 -13.17 -10.33 -12.67
CA GLY A 207 -13.15 -11.53 -13.51
C GLY A 207 -12.79 -11.30 -14.98
N GLN A 208 -12.57 -10.05 -15.39
CA GLN A 208 -12.24 -9.68 -16.78
C GLN A 208 -10.74 -9.47 -17.02
N GLY A 209 -9.89 -9.78 -16.07
CA GLY A 209 -8.43 -9.64 -16.18
C GLY A 209 -7.89 -8.20 -16.04
N LEU A 210 -8.74 -7.20 -15.79
CA LEU A 210 -8.33 -5.78 -15.79
C LEU A 210 -7.32 -5.45 -14.70
N GLY A 211 -7.46 -6.03 -13.51
CA GLY A 211 -6.47 -5.90 -12.45
C GLY A 211 -5.09 -6.48 -12.84
N THR A 212 -5.07 -7.60 -13.57
CA THR A 212 -3.85 -8.19 -14.13
C THR A 212 -3.20 -7.23 -15.13
N ILE A 213 -3.98 -6.68 -16.06
CA ILE A 213 -3.48 -5.73 -17.08
C ILE A 213 -2.88 -4.50 -16.42
N CYS A 214 -3.63 -3.84 -15.51
CA CYS A 214 -3.13 -2.64 -14.82
C CYS A 214 -1.87 -2.92 -14.00
N THR A 215 -1.83 -4.06 -13.28
CA THR A 215 -0.65 -4.46 -12.50
C THR A 215 0.55 -4.72 -13.42
N SER A 216 0.38 -5.44 -14.53
CA SER A 216 1.46 -5.73 -15.49
C SER A 216 2.02 -4.45 -16.10
N LEU A 217 1.16 -3.51 -16.49
CA LEU A 217 1.57 -2.20 -17.00
C LEU A 217 2.35 -1.39 -15.96
N ALA A 218 1.85 -1.35 -14.72
CA ALA A 218 2.51 -0.68 -13.61
C ALA A 218 3.89 -1.31 -13.32
N THR A 219 3.97 -2.63 -13.30
CA THR A 219 5.22 -3.39 -13.14
C THR A 219 6.24 -3.02 -14.21
N ASN A 220 5.86 -3.13 -15.47
CA ASN A 220 6.75 -2.83 -16.60
C ASN A 220 7.19 -1.36 -16.58
N ALA A 221 6.27 -0.42 -16.32
CA ALA A 221 6.60 1.00 -16.24
C ALA A 221 7.63 1.30 -15.13
N GLY A 222 7.54 0.66 -13.98
CA GLY A 222 8.51 0.79 -12.91
C GLY A 222 9.90 0.25 -13.30
N LEU A 223 9.95 -0.93 -13.90
CA LEU A 223 11.19 -1.56 -14.35
C LEU A 223 11.85 -0.73 -15.49
N GLN A 224 11.06 -0.24 -16.45
CA GLN A 224 11.54 0.61 -17.55
C GLN A 224 12.05 1.97 -17.05
N ARG A 225 11.59 2.45 -15.89
CA ARG A 225 12.14 3.66 -15.24
C ARG A 225 13.38 3.38 -14.38
N GLY A 226 13.93 2.18 -14.43
CA GLY A 226 15.21 1.83 -13.81
C GLY A 226 15.09 1.12 -12.46
N ALA A 227 13.90 0.77 -11.99
CA ALA A 227 13.78 -0.13 -10.85
C ALA A 227 14.39 -1.50 -11.19
N ARG A 228 15.08 -2.10 -10.23
CA ARG A 228 15.61 -3.46 -10.35
C ARG A 228 14.56 -4.51 -10.01
N VAL A 229 13.52 -4.10 -9.29
CA VAL A 229 12.48 -4.99 -8.83
C VAL A 229 11.17 -4.23 -8.64
N ALA A 230 10.05 -4.84 -9.02
CA ALA A 230 8.72 -4.44 -8.60
C ALA A 230 8.34 -5.22 -7.33
N SER A 231 7.64 -4.56 -6.40
CA SER A 231 7.20 -5.18 -5.15
C SER A 231 5.76 -4.82 -4.81
N LEU A 232 5.08 -5.69 -4.08
CA LEU A 232 3.73 -5.44 -3.56
C LEU A 232 3.46 -6.26 -2.29
N GLN A 233 2.43 -5.87 -1.54
CA GLN A 233 1.86 -6.65 -0.46
C GLN A 233 0.53 -7.21 -0.95
N ALA A 234 0.43 -8.54 -1.04
CA ALA A 234 -0.72 -9.18 -1.65
C ALA A 234 -1.85 -9.42 -0.65
N SER A 235 -3.04 -8.88 -0.94
CA SER A 235 -4.24 -9.29 -0.21
C SER A 235 -4.55 -10.78 -0.49
N PRO A 236 -5.34 -11.46 0.36
CA PRO A 236 -5.73 -12.85 0.11
C PRO A 236 -6.38 -13.08 -1.26
N MET A 237 -7.16 -12.11 -1.76
CA MET A 237 -7.75 -12.18 -3.09
C MET A 237 -6.74 -11.94 -4.22
N GLY A 238 -5.73 -11.09 -3.98
CA GLY A 238 -4.76 -10.68 -4.98
C GLY A 238 -3.61 -11.68 -5.16
N GLU A 239 -3.23 -12.44 -4.15
CA GLU A 239 -2.05 -13.28 -4.18
C GLU A 239 -2.01 -14.23 -5.38
N SER A 240 -3.12 -14.90 -5.69
CA SER A 240 -3.21 -15.81 -6.83
C SER A 240 -3.07 -15.10 -8.18
N VAL A 241 -3.50 -13.84 -8.27
CA VAL A 241 -3.35 -12.99 -9.46
C VAL A 241 -1.87 -12.65 -9.66
N TYR A 242 -1.21 -12.18 -8.61
CA TYR A 242 0.20 -11.77 -8.69
C TYR A 242 1.13 -12.95 -8.95
N ARG A 243 0.85 -14.14 -8.39
CA ARG A 243 1.59 -15.37 -8.73
C ARG A 243 1.48 -15.71 -10.21
N ARG A 244 0.30 -15.54 -10.84
CA ARG A 244 0.12 -15.76 -12.29
C ARG A 244 0.86 -14.73 -13.15
N ILE A 245 1.04 -13.50 -12.67
CA ILE A 245 1.86 -12.49 -13.34
C ILE A 245 3.35 -12.85 -13.26
N GLY A 246 3.77 -13.63 -12.25
CA GLY A 246 5.15 -14.07 -12.05
C GLY A 246 5.76 -13.58 -10.74
N TYR A 247 5.00 -12.88 -9.89
CA TYR A 247 5.48 -12.44 -8.58
C TYR A 247 5.76 -13.64 -7.66
N ARG A 248 6.85 -13.58 -6.92
CA ARG A 248 7.25 -14.57 -5.91
C ARG A 248 7.31 -13.93 -4.52
N SER A 249 6.90 -14.67 -3.50
CA SER A 249 6.98 -14.19 -2.11
C SER A 249 8.43 -14.21 -1.61
N ILE A 250 8.81 -13.19 -0.86
CA ILE A 250 10.14 -13.06 -0.26
C ILE A 250 10.08 -12.90 1.26
N GLU A 251 9.00 -12.32 1.79
CA GLU A 251 8.81 -12.01 3.19
C GLU A 251 7.32 -11.93 3.52
N ARG A 252 7.00 -11.70 4.79
CA ARG A 252 5.64 -11.39 5.25
C ARG A 252 5.60 -10.04 5.93
N MET A 253 4.51 -9.34 5.72
CA MET A 253 4.15 -8.13 6.45
C MET A 253 2.92 -8.42 7.28
N LYS A 254 2.95 -8.05 8.56
CA LYS A 254 1.81 -8.16 9.44
C LYS A 254 1.33 -6.78 9.90
N CYS A 255 0.08 -6.71 10.27
CA CYS A 255 -0.56 -5.49 10.74
C CYS A 255 -1.35 -5.82 12.00
N TYR A 256 -1.03 -5.15 13.10
CA TYR A 256 -1.64 -5.39 14.41
C TYR A 256 -2.48 -4.18 14.82
N LEU A 257 -3.74 -4.43 15.21
CA LEU A 257 -4.61 -3.38 15.74
C LEU A 257 -4.29 -3.11 17.21
N LEU A 258 -4.03 -1.85 17.54
CA LEU A 258 -3.87 -1.36 18.89
C LEU A 258 -5.01 -0.36 19.19
N PRO A 259 -5.89 -0.67 20.15
CA PRO A 259 -6.95 0.25 20.55
C PRO A 259 -6.40 1.41 21.36
N SER A 260 -7.14 2.52 21.37
CA SER A 260 -6.82 3.75 22.09
C SER A 260 -7.13 3.69 23.59
N GLY A 261 -7.75 2.63 24.06
CA GLY A 261 -8.10 2.47 25.50
C GLY A 261 -8.40 1.03 25.85
#